data_a50bd3547a56d439e0e1bbcbe18d5cf2
#
_entry.id   a50bd3547a56d439e0e1bbcbe18d5cf2
#
_cell.length_a   1.000
_cell.length_b   1.000
_cell.length_c   1.000
_cell.angle_alpha   90.00
_cell.angle_beta   90.00
_cell.angle_gamma   90.00
#
_symmetry.space_group_name_H-M   'P 1'
#
loop_
_entity.id
_entity.type
_entity.pdbx_description
1 polymer ?
#
loop_
_entity_poly.entity_id
_entity_poly.type
_entity_poly.pdbx_seq_one_letter_code
_entity_poly.pdbx_strand_id
1 'polypeptide(L)'
;MALSKKPVNGMKDILPAEMEIRDYVTSVIKDTYRSFGFTPIETPCMENIANLTSKQGGENEKLIFKVMKRGEKLNLETAKEESDVVDFGMRYDLTVPLSRYYSNNANNLPSPFKALQMGNVWRADRPQRGRYRQFTQCDIDILGEPSNCLLYT
;
A
#
# COMPACT_ATOMS: atom_id res chain seq x y z
N MET A 1 -16.11 26.18 -16.02
CA MET A 1 -16.44 24.83 -15.52
C MET A 1 -16.44 24.87 -14.00
N ALA A 2 -17.53 24.47 -13.33
CA ALA A 2 -17.58 24.49 -11.87
C ALA A 2 -16.74 23.34 -11.32
N LEU A 3 -15.88 23.62 -10.32
CA LEU A 3 -15.08 22.59 -9.64
C LEU A 3 -15.98 21.69 -8.78
N SER A 4 -15.73 20.40 -8.79
CA SER A 4 -16.39 19.46 -7.88
C SER A 4 -15.94 19.72 -6.44
N LYS A 5 -16.89 19.83 -5.52
CA LYS A 5 -16.63 19.95 -4.07
C LYS A 5 -16.60 18.57 -3.38
N LYS A 6 -16.93 17.52 -4.10
CA LYS A 6 -16.95 16.15 -3.55
C LYS A 6 -15.61 15.46 -3.83
N PRO A 7 -15.07 14.68 -2.87
CA PRO A 7 -13.93 13.83 -3.11
C PRO A 7 -14.24 12.78 -4.18
N VAL A 8 -13.20 12.11 -4.65
CA VAL A 8 -13.33 11.01 -5.62
C VAL A 8 -14.26 9.93 -5.05
N ASN A 9 -15.09 9.35 -5.91
CA ASN A 9 -16.05 8.32 -5.49
C ASN A 9 -15.35 7.15 -4.79
N GLY A 10 -15.84 6.82 -3.60
CA GLY A 10 -15.26 5.80 -2.74
C GLY A 10 -14.09 6.26 -1.87
N MET A 11 -13.77 7.55 -1.88
CA MET A 11 -12.83 8.19 -0.97
C MET A 11 -13.56 9.22 -0.11
N LYS A 12 -12.99 9.60 1.03
CA LYS A 12 -13.55 10.61 1.92
C LYS A 12 -12.47 11.48 2.54
N ASP A 13 -12.86 12.70 2.88
CA ASP A 13 -12.06 13.56 3.74
C ASP A 13 -12.19 13.08 5.19
N ILE A 14 -11.11 13.18 5.95
CA ILE A 14 -11.09 12.87 7.37
C ILE A 14 -11.10 14.19 8.13
N LEU A 15 -12.16 14.44 8.86
CA LEU A 15 -12.33 15.66 9.64
C LEU A 15 -11.52 15.62 10.94
N PRO A 16 -11.21 16.78 11.57
CA PRO A 16 -10.35 16.86 12.74
C PRO A 16 -10.72 15.90 13.87
N ALA A 17 -11.99 15.81 14.23
CA ALA A 17 -12.43 14.92 15.31
C ALA A 17 -12.19 13.42 14.99
N GLU A 18 -12.34 13.00 13.74
CA GLU A 18 -11.99 11.64 13.32
C GLU A 18 -10.47 11.46 13.30
N MET A 19 -9.72 12.51 12.93
CA MET A 19 -8.27 12.47 12.89
C MET A 19 -7.66 12.29 14.28
N GLU A 20 -8.20 12.97 15.30
CA GLU A 20 -7.79 12.78 16.71
C GLU A 20 -7.94 11.32 17.16
N ILE A 21 -9.07 10.69 16.82
CA ILE A 21 -9.30 9.28 17.14
C ILE A 21 -8.29 8.38 16.40
N ARG A 22 -8.02 8.67 15.13
CA ARG A 22 -7.04 7.91 14.34
C ARG A 22 -5.63 8.03 14.90
N ASP A 23 -5.22 9.21 15.30
CA ASP A 23 -3.91 9.46 15.88
C ASP A 23 -3.75 8.72 17.21
N TYR A 24 -4.77 8.74 18.04
CA TYR A 24 -4.79 7.96 19.29
C TYR A 24 -4.66 6.45 19.00
N VAL A 25 -5.49 5.89 18.12
CA VAL A 25 -5.43 4.46 17.76
C VAL A 25 -4.08 4.10 17.17
N THR A 26 -3.55 4.96 16.29
CA THR A 26 -2.24 4.77 15.68
C THR A 26 -1.12 4.74 16.71
N SER A 27 -1.16 5.62 17.73
CA SER A 27 -0.15 5.63 18.79
C SER A 27 -0.20 4.36 19.63
N VAL A 28 -1.39 3.92 20.01
CA VAL A 28 -1.58 2.67 20.79
C VAL A 28 -1.04 1.47 20.01
N ILE A 29 -1.35 1.35 18.71
CA ILE A 29 -0.83 0.27 17.88
C ILE A 29 0.69 0.32 17.80
N LYS A 30 1.27 1.48 17.51
CA LYS A 30 2.72 1.65 17.39
C LYS A 30 3.45 1.30 18.68
N ASP A 31 2.96 1.76 19.81
CA ASP A 31 3.60 1.54 21.11
C ASP A 31 3.50 0.06 21.51
N THR A 32 2.34 -0.56 21.26
CA THR A 32 2.15 -1.99 21.50
C THR A 32 3.15 -2.82 20.67
N TYR A 33 3.19 -2.65 19.35
CA TYR A 33 4.08 -3.46 18.52
C TYR A 33 5.57 -3.15 18.72
N ARG A 34 5.92 -1.92 19.07
CA ARG A 34 7.29 -1.59 19.48
C ARG A 34 7.73 -2.39 20.71
N SER A 35 6.84 -2.62 21.70
CA SER A 35 7.15 -3.43 22.87
C SER A 35 7.45 -4.90 22.53
N PHE A 36 6.99 -5.38 21.38
CA PHE A 36 7.31 -6.70 20.81
C PHE A 36 8.50 -6.68 19.82
N GLY A 37 9.21 -5.56 19.73
CA GLY A 37 10.39 -5.41 18.89
C GLY A 37 10.11 -5.16 17.41
N PHE A 38 8.88 -4.78 17.04
CA PHE A 38 8.57 -4.37 15.66
C PHE A 38 9.10 -2.97 15.36
N THR A 39 9.73 -2.81 14.22
CA THR A 39 10.30 -1.55 13.75
C THR A 39 9.40 -0.91 12.70
N PRO A 40 8.97 0.34 12.89
CA PRO A 40 8.17 1.02 11.89
C PRO A 40 9.00 1.31 10.64
N ILE A 41 8.39 1.02 9.48
CA ILE A 41 8.93 1.36 8.17
C ILE A 41 7.87 2.04 7.32
N GLU A 42 8.31 2.69 6.26
CA GLU A 42 7.45 3.29 5.25
C GLU A 42 7.96 2.94 3.85
N THR A 43 7.04 2.65 2.95
CA THR A 43 7.30 2.40 1.53
C THR A 43 6.52 3.39 0.68
N PRO A 44 6.96 3.71 -0.55
CA PRO A 44 6.24 4.60 -1.45
C PRO A 44 4.79 4.16 -1.69
N CYS A 45 3.90 5.13 -1.86
CA CYS A 45 2.49 4.87 -2.19
C CYS A 45 2.29 4.34 -3.63
N MET A 46 3.22 4.66 -4.52
CA MET A 46 3.27 4.14 -5.88
C MET A 46 4.33 3.05 -6.00
N GLU A 47 3.99 1.99 -6.70
CA GLU A 47 4.89 0.88 -6.96
C GLU A 47 4.95 0.62 -8.48
N ASN A 48 6.03 0.02 -8.93
CA ASN A 48 6.18 -0.38 -10.33
C ASN A 48 5.05 -1.35 -10.71
N ILE A 49 4.39 -1.12 -11.84
CA ILE A 49 3.23 -1.94 -12.23
C ILE A 49 3.61 -3.42 -12.33
N ALA A 50 4.81 -3.73 -12.82
CA ALA A 50 5.30 -5.09 -12.91
C ALA A 50 5.38 -5.82 -11.57
N ASN A 51 5.70 -5.10 -10.48
CA ASN A 51 5.72 -5.68 -9.13
C ASN A 51 4.31 -5.97 -8.61
N LEU A 52 3.34 -5.10 -8.96
CA LEU A 52 1.95 -5.25 -8.53
C LEU A 52 1.22 -6.37 -9.26
N THR A 53 1.61 -6.67 -10.50
CA THR A 53 0.95 -7.67 -11.37
C THR A 53 1.66 -9.03 -11.40
N SER A 54 2.91 -9.13 -10.91
CA SER A 54 3.82 -10.26 -11.14
C SER A 54 3.42 -11.59 -10.50
N LYS A 55 2.53 -11.63 -9.52
CA LYS A 55 2.27 -12.86 -8.74
C LYS A 55 0.84 -13.38 -8.70
N GLN A 56 -0.13 -12.65 -9.17
CA GLN A 56 -1.54 -13.03 -8.95
C GLN A 56 -2.38 -12.71 -10.20
N GLY A 57 -2.17 -13.43 -11.27
CA GLY A 57 -2.99 -13.27 -12.47
C GLY A 57 -4.50 -13.19 -12.17
N GLY A 58 -5.14 -12.15 -12.68
CA GLY A 58 -6.58 -12.06 -12.88
C GLY A 58 -7.37 -11.16 -11.93
N GLU A 59 -7.59 -11.50 -10.67
CA GLU A 59 -8.55 -10.73 -9.84
C GLU A 59 -7.95 -9.49 -9.20
N ASN A 60 -6.72 -9.57 -8.69
CA ASN A 60 -6.08 -8.45 -8.02
C ASN A 60 -5.64 -7.34 -8.97
N GLU A 61 -5.35 -7.65 -10.23
CA GLU A 61 -5.05 -6.63 -11.23
C GLU A 61 -6.20 -5.64 -11.45
N LYS A 62 -7.43 -6.11 -11.32
CA LYS A 62 -8.63 -5.27 -11.42
C LYS A 62 -8.78 -4.29 -10.26
N LEU A 63 -8.08 -4.54 -9.15
CA LEU A 63 -8.10 -3.69 -7.97
C LEU A 63 -7.08 -2.55 -8.02
N ILE A 64 -6.12 -2.59 -8.95
CA ILE A 64 -5.02 -1.64 -9.02
C ILE A 64 -5.50 -0.34 -9.68
N PHE A 65 -5.33 0.78 -9.00
CA PHE A 65 -5.37 2.09 -9.65
C PHE A 65 -4.08 2.31 -10.42
N LYS A 66 -4.15 2.23 -11.73
CA LYS A 66 -3.00 2.36 -12.62
C LYS A 66 -2.69 3.81 -12.89
N VAL A 67 -1.40 4.15 -12.97
CA VAL A 67 -0.89 5.48 -13.20
C VAL A 67 -0.23 5.54 -14.57
N MET A 68 -0.71 6.45 -15.40
CA MET A 68 -0.21 6.62 -16.76
C MET A 68 1.21 7.21 -16.78
N LYS A 69 1.96 6.83 -17.79
CA LYS A 69 3.24 7.47 -18.16
C LYS A 69 3.07 8.98 -18.30
N ARG A 70 4.16 9.72 -18.25
CA ARG A 70 4.15 11.18 -18.34
C ARG A 70 5.12 11.66 -19.43
N GLY A 71 4.80 12.83 -19.96
CA GLY A 71 5.65 13.51 -20.95
C GLY A 71 5.81 12.69 -22.24
N GLU A 72 6.99 12.70 -22.79
CA GLU A 72 7.33 12.02 -24.07
C GLU A 72 7.13 10.50 -24.06
N LYS A 73 7.10 9.89 -22.85
CA LYS A 73 6.85 8.45 -22.71
C LYS A 73 5.38 8.06 -22.91
N LEU A 74 4.46 9.03 -22.86
CA LEU A 74 3.03 8.80 -23.06
C LEU A 74 2.65 9.14 -24.50
N ASN A 75 2.43 8.11 -25.31
CA ASN A 75 1.91 8.27 -26.66
C ASN A 75 0.63 7.44 -26.84
N LEU A 76 -0.50 8.13 -26.74
CA LEU A 76 -1.82 7.49 -26.85
C LEU A 76 -2.17 7.10 -28.29
N GLU A 77 -1.55 7.74 -29.30
CA GLU A 77 -1.85 7.47 -30.72
C GLU A 77 -1.22 6.15 -31.20
N THR A 78 -0.08 5.78 -30.61
CA THR A 78 0.66 4.56 -30.99
C THR A 78 0.48 3.41 -30.01
N ALA A 79 -0.15 3.66 -28.87
CA ALA A 79 -0.37 2.66 -27.83
C ALA A 79 -1.27 1.52 -28.33
N LYS A 80 -0.79 0.28 -28.20
CA LYS A 80 -1.52 -0.95 -28.55
C LYS A 80 -1.90 -1.75 -27.31
N GLU A 81 -1.10 -1.63 -26.26
CA GLU A 81 -1.24 -2.39 -25.03
C GLU A 81 -1.23 -1.44 -23.84
N GLU A 82 -1.73 -1.92 -22.71
CA GLU A 82 -1.72 -1.16 -21.46
C GLU A 82 -0.31 -0.81 -21.00
N SER A 83 0.64 -1.71 -21.19
CA SER A 83 2.06 -1.52 -20.90
C SER A 83 2.70 -0.35 -21.65
N ASP A 84 2.11 0.06 -22.78
CA ASP A 84 2.58 1.22 -23.54
C ASP A 84 2.27 2.53 -22.83
N VAL A 85 1.25 2.57 -21.99
CA VAL A 85 0.73 3.80 -21.36
C VAL A 85 0.81 3.80 -19.85
N VAL A 86 1.09 2.67 -19.19
CA VAL A 86 1.16 2.54 -17.72
C VAL A 86 2.56 2.17 -17.27
N ASP A 87 3.11 2.89 -16.27
CA ASP A 87 4.39 2.57 -15.62
C ASP A 87 4.20 2.11 -14.17
N PHE A 88 3.25 2.70 -13.46
CA PHE A 88 3.09 2.56 -12.02
C PHE A 88 1.64 2.23 -11.66
N GLY A 89 1.45 1.77 -10.44
CA GLY A 89 0.15 1.67 -9.82
C GLY A 89 0.18 2.17 -8.38
N MET A 90 -0.99 2.54 -7.86
CA MET A 90 -1.14 2.76 -6.43
C MET A 90 -1.09 1.42 -5.72
N ARG A 91 -0.33 1.32 -4.63
CA ARG A 91 -0.27 0.09 -3.83
C ARG A 91 -1.66 -0.28 -3.31
N TYR A 92 -2.07 -1.53 -3.52
CA TYR A 92 -3.35 -2.04 -3.05
C TYR A 92 -3.24 -2.78 -1.70
N ASP A 93 -2.03 -3.08 -1.26
CA ASP A 93 -1.64 -3.60 0.04
C ASP A 93 -0.26 -3.08 0.46
N LEU A 94 0.23 -3.49 1.62
CA LEU A 94 1.57 -3.15 2.11
C LEU A 94 2.58 -4.31 1.92
N THR A 95 2.12 -5.50 1.56
CA THR A 95 2.95 -6.73 1.46
C THR A 95 3.85 -6.70 0.23
N VAL A 96 3.32 -6.31 -0.93
CA VAL A 96 4.12 -6.23 -2.18
C VAL A 96 5.26 -5.20 -2.04
N PRO A 97 4.99 -3.96 -1.59
CA PRO A 97 6.05 -3.00 -1.31
C PRO A 97 7.07 -3.49 -0.26
N LEU A 98 6.63 -4.21 0.77
CA LEU A 98 7.52 -4.79 1.78
C LEU A 98 8.46 -5.82 1.16
N SER A 99 7.95 -6.70 0.30
CA SER A 99 8.76 -7.72 -0.37
C SER A 99 9.90 -7.10 -1.17
N ARG A 100 9.62 -6.02 -1.93
CA ARG A 100 10.64 -5.25 -2.64
C ARG A 100 11.60 -4.55 -1.66
N TYR A 101 11.07 -3.93 -0.62
CA TYR A 101 11.87 -3.25 0.42
C TYR A 101 12.87 -4.22 1.05
N TYR A 102 12.39 -5.39 1.48
CA TYR A 102 13.23 -6.40 2.11
C TYR A 102 14.28 -6.95 1.14
N SER A 103 13.90 -7.25 -0.10
CA SER A 103 14.85 -7.73 -1.13
C SER A 103 16.00 -6.76 -1.37
N ASN A 104 15.73 -5.46 -1.33
CA ASN A 104 16.74 -4.44 -1.56
C ASN A 104 17.61 -4.14 -0.33
N ASN A 105 17.13 -4.41 0.87
CA ASN A 105 17.75 -3.94 2.11
C ASN A 105 18.12 -5.08 3.09
N ALA A 106 17.89 -6.34 2.74
CA ALA A 106 18.04 -7.48 3.65
C ALA A 106 19.40 -7.50 4.37
N ASN A 107 20.48 -7.13 3.68
CA ASN A 107 21.84 -7.10 4.24
C ASN A 107 22.04 -5.99 5.31
N ASN A 108 21.16 -5.01 5.36
CA ASN A 108 21.21 -3.90 6.30
C ASN A 108 20.14 -3.98 7.39
N LEU A 109 19.32 -5.03 7.36
CA LEU A 109 18.23 -5.25 8.30
C LEU A 109 18.59 -6.34 9.31
N PRO A 110 18.05 -6.29 10.53
CA PRO A 110 18.22 -7.39 11.48
C PRO A 110 17.61 -8.69 10.97
N SER A 111 18.09 -9.83 11.43
CA SER A 111 17.48 -11.13 11.16
C SER A 111 17.16 -11.80 12.50
N PRO A 112 15.90 -12.14 12.77
CA PRO A 112 14.71 -11.85 11.97
C PRO A 112 14.35 -10.36 11.95
N PHE A 113 13.77 -9.90 10.87
CA PHE A 113 13.28 -8.53 10.72
C PHE A 113 11.78 -8.47 11.03
N LYS A 114 11.43 -7.73 12.09
CA LYS A 114 10.05 -7.49 12.52
C LYS A 114 9.61 -6.11 12.02
N ALA A 115 8.83 -6.09 10.95
CA ALA A 115 8.34 -4.87 10.32
C ALA A 115 6.95 -4.48 10.80
N LEU A 116 6.75 -3.20 11.11
CA LEU A 116 5.44 -2.58 11.30
C LEU A 116 5.22 -1.56 10.19
N GLN A 117 4.16 -1.72 9.43
CA GLN A 117 3.76 -0.76 8.41
C GLN A 117 2.37 -0.21 8.71
N MET A 118 2.22 1.09 8.61
CA MET A 118 0.93 1.75 8.65
C MET A 118 0.86 2.75 7.50
N GLY A 119 -0.13 2.62 6.64
CA GLY A 119 -0.24 3.51 5.50
C GLY A 119 -1.51 3.31 4.69
N ASN A 120 -1.79 4.30 3.85
CA ASN A 120 -2.92 4.21 2.95
C ASN A 120 -2.65 3.23 1.83
N VAL A 121 -3.70 2.50 1.47
CA VAL A 121 -3.77 1.62 0.31
C VAL A 121 -4.99 1.96 -0.53
N TRP A 122 -4.96 1.60 -1.81
CA TRP A 122 -6.00 1.96 -2.76
C TRP A 122 -6.48 0.73 -3.51
N ARG A 123 -7.80 0.48 -3.46
CA ARG A 123 -8.45 -0.62 -4.17
C ARG A 123 -9.58 -0.11 -5.02
N ALA A 124 -9.59 -0.46 -6.30
CA ALA A 124 -10.62 -0.07 -7.26
C ALA A 124 -11.94 -0.83 -7.08
N ASP A 125 -12.20 -1.31 -5.89
CA ASP A 125 -13.45 -1.99 -5.52
C ASP A 125 -14.68 -1.10 -5.74
N ARG A 126 -15.84 -1.75 -5.87
CA ARG A 126 -17.12 -1.04 -5.84
C ARG A 126 -17.34 -0.45 -4.43
N PRO A 127 -17.45 0.87 -4.31
CA PRO A 127 -17.68 1.50 -3.01
C PRO A 127 -19.01 1.07 -2.40
N GLN A 128 -18.99 0.79 -1.09
CA GLN A 128 -20.21 0.51 -0.32
C GLN A 128 -19.97 0.91 1.14
N ARG A 129 -21.00 0.83 1.97
CA ARG A 129 -20.87 1.18 3.40
C ARG A 129 -19.79 0.33 4.06
N GLY A 130 -18.80 1.01 4.67
CA GLY A 130 -17.66 0.35 5.32
C GLY A 130 -16.56 -0.14 4.36
N ARG A 131 -16.72 0.02 3.04
CA ARG A 131 -15.73 -0.36 2.04
C ARG A 131 -15.36 0.83 1.16
N TYR A 132 -14.23 1.42 1.46
CA TYR A 132 -13.69 2.56 0.75
C TYR A 132 -12.62 2.14 -0.27
N ARG A 133 -12.39 2.99 -1.27
CA ARG A 133 -11.30 2.80 -2.25
C ARG A 133 -9.95 3.26 -1.73
N GLN A 134 -9.95 4.12 -0.73
CA GLN A 134 -8.76 4.50 0.03
C GLN A 134 -9.01 4.25 1.50
N PHE A 135 -8.12 3.51 2.15
CA PHE A 135 -8.19 3.23 3.59
C PHE A 135 -6.80 2.98 4.15
N THR A 136 -6.65 3.11 5.46
CA THR A 136 -5.39 2.84 6.15
C THR A 136 -5.32 1.35 6.50
N GLN A 137 -4.23 0.72 6.12
CA GLN A 137 -3.87 -0.64 6.53
C GLN A 137 -2.78 -0.57 7.60
N CYS A 138 -2.82 -1.49 8.53
CA CYS A 138 -1.77 -1.72 9.51
C CYS A 138 -1.35 -3.18 9.40
N ASP A 139 -0.11 -3.40 8.98
CA ASP A 139 0.45 -4.73 8.79
C ASP A 139 1.68 -4.92 9.67
N ILE A 140 1.80 -6.12 10.22
CA ILE A 140 2.99 -6.58 10.92
C ILE A 140 3.49 -7.84 10.24
N ASP A 141 4.78 -7.88 9.94
CA ASP A 141 5.41 -8.99 9.25
C ASP A 141 6.73 -9.36 9.91
N ILE A 142 7.06 -10.64 9.91
CA ILE A 142 8.33 -11.16 10.37
C ILE A 142 9.01 -11.85 9.18
N LEU A 143 10.20 -11.39 8.82
CA LEU A 143 10.95 -11.89 7.68
C LEU A 143 12.31 -12.44 8.13
N GLY A 144 12.77 -13.49 7.46
CA GLY A 144 14.06 -14.11 7.76
C GLY A 144 14.02 -15.14 8.89
N GLU A 145 12.83 -15.57 9.33
CA GLU A 145 12.64 -16.64 10.31
C GLU A 145 12.01 -17.87 9.64
N PRO A 146 12.67 -19.03 9.68
CA PRO A 146 12.16 -20.24 9.03
C PRO A 146 11.07 -20.96 9.83
N SER A 147 10.83 -20.58 11.09
CA SER A 147 9.87 -21.24 11.97
C SER A 147 8.75 -20.33 12.43
N ASN A 148 7.62 -20.91 12.82
CA ASN A 148 6.48 -20.18 13.39
C ASN A 148 6.66 -19.85 14.89
N CYS A 149 7.82 -20.11 15.48
CA CYS A 149 8.08 -19.89 16.92
C CYS A 149 7.86 -18.43 17.35
N LEU A 150 8.11 -17.47 16.46
CA LEU A 150 7.92 -16.05 16.76
C LEU A 150 6.46 -15.63 16.90
N LEU A 151 5.52 -16.48 16.53
CA LEU A 151 4.08 -16.19 16.69
C LEU A 151 3.58 -16.50 18.12
N TYR A 152 4.39 -17.19 18.94
CA TYR A 152 4.02 -17.66 20.27
C TYR A 152 4.80 -16.98 21.42
N THR A 153 5.64 -16.01 21.11
CA THR A 153 6.47 -15.29 22.10
C THR A 153 6.04 -13.84 22.28
#